data_74a85cefd32d68f2a54a803cdafc4e19
#
_entry.id   74a85cefd32d68f2a54a803cdafc4e19
#
_cell.length_a   1.000
_cell.length_b   1.000
_cell.length_c   1.000
_cell.angle_alpha   90.00
_cell.angle_beta   90.00
_cell.angle_gamma   90.00
#
_symmetry.space_group_name_H-M   'P 1'
#
loop_
_entity.id
_entity.type
_entity.pdbx_description
1 polymer ?
#
loop_
_entity_poly.entity_id
_entity_poly.type
_entity_poly.pdbx_seq_one_letter_code
_entity_poly.pdbx_strand_id
1 'polypeptide(L)'
;LRTRKIKNGEQLSFYLDYYPGYRDESTMKTMRHESLGIYIYAKPKNQRERDYNERMCEKAEALRCRRYESIVNEKYEFFDKEKMKGDFLAYFEKLARKKNTKWEHVYKHFHTFVQGKCSFGEINVDLCNKFMEYLYNAPQGLHKNLKLHTNTIAGYWSTFRAVMHTAYRDRKIRENPNGFLDRIDTIPTEKQHLSQQELVKLAATPCESSVLKTAFLFSCLTGLRKSDIKALKWEDIQSYGNSGVMYVTVRMQKTKDIIHNPISEEVLELIDYNPDKR
;
A
#
# COMPACT_ATOMS: atom_id res chain seq x y z
N LEU A 1 18.35 25.24 28.53
CA LEU A 1 19.55 25.78 27.90
C LEU A 1 20.59 26.13 28.98
N ARG A 2 21.81 25.64 28.82
CA ARG A 2 22.92 25.91 29.75
C ARG A 2 24.20 26.22 28.96
N THR A 3 25.19 26.77 29.63
CA THR A 3 26.50 27.06 29.05
C THR A 3 27.63 26.35 29.81
N ARG A 4 28.68 25.98 29.09
CA ARG A 4 29.94 25.47 29.69
C ARG A 4 31.14 26.26 29.15
N LYS A 5 32.14 26.45 29.99
CA LYS A 5 33.37 27.12 29.60
C LYS A 5 34.17 26.30 28.60
N ILE A 6 34.67 26.95 27.56
CA ILE A 6 35.57 26.37 26.55
C ILE A 6 36.73 27.36 26.32
N LYS A 7 37.78 26.92 25.63
CA LYS A 7 38.99 27.73 25.34
C LYS A 7 39.51 28.47 26.56
N ASN A 8 39.88 27.72 27.58
CA ASN A 8 40.42 28.27 28.84
C ASN A 8 39.54 29.31 29.53
N GLY A 9 38.22 29.31 29.26
CA GLY A 9 37.27 30.22 29.87
C GLY A 9 36.99 31.49 29.07
N GLU A 10 37.62 31.68 27.91
CA GLU A 10 37.36 32.83 27.04
C GLU A 10 36.02 32.79 26.33
N GLN A 11 35.50 31.58 26.10
CA GLN A 11 34.22 31.34 25.44
C GLN A 11 33.31 30.44 26.27
N LEU A 12 32.01 30.58 26.05
CA LEU A 12 30.96 29.74 26.60
C LEU A 12 30.25 29.00 25.46
N SER A 13 30.12 27.69 25.55
CA SER A 13 29.37 26.88 24.58
C SER A 13 28.01 26.55 25.12
N PHE A 14 26.95 26.72 24.31
CA PHE A 14 25.58 26.34 24.65
C PHE A 14 25.35 24.86 24.50
N TYR A 15 24.61 24.28 25.46
CA TYR A 15 24.10 22.93 25.39
C TYR A 15 22.67 22.84 26.00
N LEU A 16 21.91 21.85 25.56
CA LEU A 16 20.63 21.49 26.17
C LEU A 16 20.89 20.46 27.29
N ASP A 17 20.27 20.65 28.43
CA ASP A 17 20.29 19.74 29.58
C ASP A 17 18.87 19.20 29.78
N TYR A 18 18.69 17.89 29.65
CA TYR A 18 17.39 17.21 29.70
C TYR A 18 17.21 16.58 31.07
N TYR A 19 16.10 16.94 31.76
CA TYR A 19 15.76 16.33 33.03
C TYR A 19 14.26 16.03 33.09
N PRO A 20 13.87 14.75 33.23
CA PRO A 20 14.70 13.54 33.08
C PRO A 20 15.28 13.41 31.68
N GLY A 21 16.38 12.63 31.53
CA GLY A 21 16.93 12.35 30.21
C GLY A 21 15.87 11.70 29.31
N TYR A 22 15.89 11.99 28.01
CA TYR A 22 14.98 11.35 27.03
C TYR A 22 15.72 10.27 26.23
N ARG A 23 14.99 9.26 25.75
CA ARG A 23 15.51 8.22 24.90
C ARG A 23 15.34 8.63 23.44
N ASP A 24 16.44 8.78 22.72
CA ASP A 24 16.45 9.06 21.28
C ASP A 24 16.06 7.77 20.53
N GLU A 25 14.94 7.79 19.81
CA GLU A 25 14.40 6.63 19.07
C GLU A 25 15.31 6.20 17.91
N SER A 26 16.08 7.10 17.32
CA SER A 26 16.96 6.80 16.18
C SER A 26 18.23 6.08 16.62
N THR A 27 18.81 6.46 17.76
CA THR A 27 20.06 5.90 18.29
C THR A 27 19.83 4.93 19.45
N MET A 28 18.62 4.85 19.99
CA MET A 28 18.20 4.10 21.18
C MET A 28 18.99 4.45 22.45
N LYS A 29 19.71 5.58 22.45
CA LYS A 29 20.50 6.05 23.59
C LYS A 29 19.72 7.03 24.46
N THR A 30 19.97 6.99 25.77
CA THR A 30 19.44 7.99 26.67
C THR A 30 20.31 9.24 26.60
N MET A 31 19.70 10.31 26.10
CA MET A 31 20.32 11.63 25.95
C MET A 31 20.04 12.48 27.18
N ARG A 32 21.08 12.98 27.80
CA ARG A 32 20.97 13.95 28.90
C ARG A 32 21.50 15.33 28.52
N HIS A 33 22.52 15.36 27.68
CA HIS A 33 23.10 16.61 27.21
C HIS A 33 23.26 16.60 25.69
N GLU A 34 22.88 17.69 25.05
CA GLU A 34 23.02 17.88 23.60
C GLU A 34 23.74 19.20 23.35
N SER A 35 24.93 19.16 22.72
CA SER A 35 25.68 20.37 22.37
C SER A 35 25.04 21.04 21.14
N LEU A 36 24.79 22.34 21.21
CA LEU A 36 24.21 23.12 20.10
C LEU A 36 25.24 23.56 19.07
N GLY A 37 26.56 23.43 19.35
CA GLY A 37 27.61 23.95 18.49
C GLY A 37 27.65 25.49 18.42
N ILE A 38 26.94 26.17 19.32
CA ILE A 38 26.88 27.63 19.43
C ILE A 38 27.74 28.07 20.62
N TYR A 39 28.50 29.12 20.45
CA TYR A 39 29.31 29.68 21.50
C TYR A 39 29.23 31.21 21.52
N ILE A 40 29.52 31.80 22.69
CA ILE A 40 29.56 33.24 22.94
C ILE A 40 30.87 33.60 23.67
N TYR A 41 31.25 34.83 23.58
CA TYR A 41 32.37 35.37 24.34
C TYR A 41 32.01 35.50 25.83
N ALA A 42 32.81 34.92 26.72
CA ALA A 42 32.56 34.97 28.16
C ALA A 42 32.66 36.42 28.72
N LYS A 43 33.54 37.24 28.14
CA LYS A 43 33.73 38.65 28.47
C LYS A 43 33.89 39.46 27.17
N PRO A 44 32.81 39.93 26.56
CA PRO A 44 32.87 40.72 25.32
C PRO A 44 33.61 42.05 25.54
N LYS A 45 34.60 42.31 24.70
CA LYS A 45 35.50 43.49 24.82
C LYS A 45 35.00 44.69 24.02
N ASN A 46 34.20 44.49 23.00
CA ASN A 46 33.73 45.55 22.10
C ASN A 46 32.25 45.35 21.72
N GLN A 47 31.65 46.31 21.05
CA GLN A 47 30.23 46.25 20.68
C GLN A 47 29.94 45.10 19.72
N ARG A 48 30.84 44.81 18.76
CA ARG A 48 30.64 43.68 17.80
C ARG A 48 30.54 42.32 18.51
N GLU A 49 31.32 42.11 19.56
CA GLU A 49 31.26 40.89 20.36
C GLU A 49 29.98 40.82 21.19
N ARG A 50 29.44 41.95 21.66
CA ARG A 50 28.15 42.02 22.35
C ARG A 50 27.01 41.68 21.39
N ASP A 51 26.97 42.31 20.21
CA ASP A 51 25.96 42.06 19.19
C ASP A 51 26.02 40.61 18.67
N TYR A 52 27.23 40.04 18.57
CA TYR A 52 27.42 38.64 18.27
C TYR A 52 26.81 37.74 19.35
N ASN A 53 27.11 38.02 20.62
CA ASN A 53 26.58 37.26 21.75
C ASN A 53 25.05 37.27 21.76
N GLU A 54 24.44 38.44 21.58
CA GLU A 54 22.99 38.61 21.53
C GLU A 54 22.36 37.73 20.45
N ARG A 55 22.82 37.83 19.21
CA ARG A 55 22.36 36.97 18.10
C ARG A 55 22.54 35.47 18.36
N MET A 56 23.65 35.08 18.99
CA MET A 56 23.91 33.67 19.32
C MET A 56 23.03 33.19 20.47
N CYS A 57 22.69 34.04 21.44
CA CYS A 57 21.71 33.71 22.47
C CYS A 57 20.32 33.51 21.89
N GLU A 58 19.85 34.42 21.03
CA GLU A 58 18.56 34.25 20.32
C GLU A 58 18.51 32.98 19.51
N LYS A 59 19.58 32.67 18.76
CA LYS A 59 19.67 31.44 17.98
C LYS A 59 19.63 30.18 18.86
N ALA A 60 20.33 30.21 19.99
CA ALA A 60 20.35 29.08 20.92
C ALA A 60 18.97 28.86 21.57
N GLU A 61 18.27 29.95 21.90
CA GLU A 61 16.91 29.88 22.45
C GLU A 61 15.89 29.38 21.41
N ALA A 62 15.98 29.82 20.16
CA ALA A 62 15.14 29.31 19.08
C ALA A 62 15.33 27.81 18.87
N LEU A 63 16.57 27.30 18.93
CA LEU A 63 16.87 25.87 18.86
C LEU A 63 16.32 25.12 20.08
N ARG A 64 16.41 25.68 21.29
CA ARG A 64 15.80 25.11 22.50
C ARG A 64 14.29 24.94 22.33
N CYS A 65 13.60 25.99 21.87
CA CYS A 65 12.16 25.94 21.66
C CYS A 65 11.77 24.86 20.64
N ARG A 66 12.46 24.82 19.49
CA ARG A 66 12.23 23.79 18.46
C ARG A 66 12.45 22.37 19.00
N ARG A 67 13.51 22.18 19.79
CA ARG A 67 13.81 20.87 20.38
C ARG A 67 12.80 20.45 21.43
N TYR A 68 12.36 21.41 22.26
CA TYR A 68 11.30 21.19 23.23
C TYR A 68 9.98 20.77 22.52
N GLU A 69 9.58 21.47 21.49
CA GLU A 69 8.38 21.11 20.69
C GLU A 69 8.51 19.72 20.08
N SER A 70 9.69 19.38 19.54
CA SER A 70 9.94 18.03 18.99
C SER A 70 9.73 16.94 20.05
N ILE A 71 10.35 17.09 21.22
CA ILE A 71 10.26 16.11 22.33
C ILE A 71 8.84 16.02 22.88
N VAL A 72 8.15 17.14 23.01
CA VAL A 72 6.76 17.18 23.46
C VAL A 72 5.85 16.52 22.44
N ASN A 73 6.06 16.80 21.15
CA ASN A 73 5.29 16.17 20.07
C ASN A 73 5.52 14.64 20.02
N GLU A 74 6.77 14.19 20.19
CA GLU A 74 7.09 12.75 20.27
C GLU A 74 6.47 12.10 21.52
N LYS A 75 6.65 12.74 22.70
CA LYS A 75 6.16 12.18 23.98
C LYS A 75 4.64 12.12 24.10
N TYR A 76 3.94 13.09 23.53
CA TYR A 76 2.47 13.21 23.64
C TYR A 76 1.76 12.93 22.31
N GLU A 77 2.49 12.45 21.29
CA GLU A 77 1.94 12.16 19.96
C GLU A 77 1.16 13.34 19.36
N PHE A 78 1.58 14.57 19.65
CA PHE A 78 1.01 15.75 19.02
C PHE A 78 1.34 15.72 17.52
N PHE A 79 0.33 15.49 16.71
CA PHE A 79 0.47 15.60 15.27
C PHE A 79 0.77 17.03 14.86
N ASP A 80 1.81 17.17 14.04
CA ASP A 80 2.14 18.44 13.41
C ASP A 80 0.96 18.90 12.55
N LYS A 81 0.40 20.08 12.87
CA LYS A 81 -0.73 20.67 12.13
C LYS A 81 -0.42 20.85 10.64
N GLU A 82 0.83 21.04 10.27
CA GLU A 82 1.25 21.13 8.87
C GLU A 82 1.12 19.77 8.14
N LYS A 83 1.44 18.66 8.81
CA LYS A 83 1.23 17.32 8.23
C LYS A 83 -0.24 17.02 7.99
N MET A 84 -1.13 17.52 8.87
CA MET A 84 -2.58 17.34 8.71
C MET A 84 -3.16 18.11 7.53
N LYS A 85 -2.52 19.21 7.09
CA LYS A 85 -2.90 19.95 5.88
C LYS A 85 -2.43 19.27 4.59
N GLY A 86 -1.57 18.26 4.66
CA GLY A 86 -1.06 17.53 3.51
C GLY A 86 -2.17 16.89 2.69
N ASP A 87 -1.93 16.73 1.39
CA ASP A 87 -2.89 16.18 0.44
C ASP A 87 -3.00 14.65 0.57
N PHE A 88 -4.15 14.18 1.07
CA PHE A 88 -4.46 12.76 1.18
C PHE A 88 -4.72 12.11 -0.18
N LEU A 89 -5.32 12.83 -1.15
CA LEU A 89 -5.57 12.28 -2.47
C LEU A 89 -4.28 11.97 -3.22
N ALA A 90 -3.30 12.88 -3.20
CA ALA A 90 -1.99 12.63 -3.81
C ALA A 90 -1.28 11.43 -3.15
N TYR A 91 -1.39 11.28 -1.84
CA TYR A 91 -0.88 10.11 -1.13
C TYR A 91 -1.58 8.82 -1.56
N PHE A 92 -2.92 8.82 -1.62
CA PHE A 92 -3.70 7.65 -2.02
C PHE A 92 -3.41 7.26 -3.48
N GLU A 93 -3.34 8.22 -4.41
CA GLU A 93 -2.98 7.98 -5.80
C GLU A 93 -1.61 7.29 -5.93
N LYS A 94 -0.61 7.79 -5.21
CA LYS A 94 0.73 7.19 -5.18
C LYS A 94 0.71 5.74 -4.69
N LEU A 95 -0.11 5.42 -3.69
CA LEU A 95 -0.31 4.05 -3.23
C LEU A 95 -1.02 3.20 -4.28
N ALA A 96 -2.08 3.71 -4.89
CA ALA A 96 -2.90 2.99 -5.88
C ALA A 96 -2.05 2.58 -7.10
N ARG A 97 -1.24 3.50 -7.64
CA ARG A 97 -0.33 3.24 -8.77
C ARG A 97 0.72 2.14 -8.49
N LYS A 98 1.09 1.95 -7.21
CA LYS A 98 2.05 0.91 -6.81
C LYS A 98 1.41 -0.48 -6.62
N LYS A 99 0.09 -0.57 -6.60
CA LYS A 99 -0.63 -1.80 -6.27
C LYS A 99 -1.22 -2.45 -7.53
N ASN A 100 -2.51 -2.31 -7.73
CA ASN A 100 -3.22 -2.92 -8.87
C ASN A 100 -4.46 -2.10 -9.23
N THR A 101 -5.08 -2.43 -10.35
CA THR A 101 -6.27 -1.78 -10.92
C THR A 101 -7.42 -1.61 -9.91
N LYS A 102 -7.59 -2.53 -8.96
CA LYS A 102 -8.62 -2.40 -7.92
C LYS A 102 -8.37 -1.18 -7.02
N TRP A 103 -7.12 -0.91 -6.65
CA TRP A 103 -6.75 0.27 -5.86
C TRP A 103 -7.02 1.57 -6.63
N GLU A 104 -6.75 1.56 -7.94
CA GLU A 104 -7.04 2.71 -8.81
C GLU A 104 -8.55 2.97 -8.92
N HIS A 105 -9.37 1.90 -9.00
CA HIS A 105 -10.83 2.05 -8.99
C HIS A 105 -11.33 2.65 -7.68
N VAL A 106 -10.82 2.18 -6.53
CA VAL A 106 -11.18 2.74 -5.21
C VAL A 106 -10.74 4.20 -5.11
N TYR A 107 -9.53 4.53 -5.57
CA TYR A 107 -9.07 5.91 -5.63
C TYR A 107 -10.02 6.80 -6.46
N LYS A 108 -10.42 6.36 -7.66
CA LYS A 108 -11.35 7.11 -8.52
C LYS A 108 -12.70 7.35 -7.82
N HIS A 109 -13.26 6.34 -7.16
CA HIS A 109 -14.50 6.50 -6.40
C HIS A 109 -14.32 7.47 -5.23
N PHE A 110 -13.22 7.36 -4.48
CA PHE A 110 -12.96 8.26 -3.37
C PHE A 110 -12.72 9.71 -3.86
N HIS A 111 -11.95 9.89 -4.93
CA HIS A 111 -11.72 11.18 -5.57
C HIS A 111 -13.03 11.86 -6.00
N THR A 112 -13.95 11.10 -6.61
CA THR A 112 -15.26 11.60 -6.99
C THR A 112 -16.10 11.97 -5.77
N PHE A 113 -16.08 11.13 -4.73
CA PHE A 113 -16.82 11.38 -3.50
C PHE A 113 -16.39 12.67 -2.79
N VAL A 114 -15.07 12.91 -2.68
CA VAL A 114 -14.53 14.12 -2.04
C VAL A 114 -14.36 15.29 -3.00
N GLN A 115 -14.90 15.19 -4.23
CA GLN A 115 -14.88 16.25 -5.25
C GLN A 115 -13.44 16.76 -5.57
N GLY A 116 -12.49 15.85 -5.57
CA GLY A 116 -11.11 16.14 -5.96
C GLY A 116 -10.24 16.83 -4.91
N LYS A 117 -10.69 16.97 -3.66
CA LYS A 117 -9.91 17.59 -2.58
C LYS A 117 -10.15 16.89 -1.25
N CYS A 118 -9.06 16.47 -0.60
CA CYS A 118 -9.11 15.90 0.74
C CYS A 118 -7.72 15.98 1.40
N SER A 119 -7.66 16.57 2.58
CA SER A 119 -6.46 16.62 3.42
C SER A 119 -6.43 15.47 4.42
N PHE A 120 -5.25 15.18 5.00
CA PHE A 120 -5.16 14.17 6.06
C PHE A 120 -6.01 14.52 7.29
N GLY A 121 -6.20 15.82 7.58
CA GLY A 121 -7.00 16.29 8.72
C GLY A 121 -8.49 16.03 8.59
N GLU A 122 -8.99 15.86 7.36
CA GLU A 122 -10.39 15.56 7.09
C GLU A 122 -10.73 14.08 7.24
N ILE A 123 -9.70 13.21 7.33
CA ILE A 123 -9.88 11.77 7.49
C ILE A 123 -10.32 11.46 8.92
N ASN A 124 -11.58 11.11 9.09
CA ASN A 124 -12.19 10.70 10.34
C ASN A 124 -13.23 9.59 10.11
N VAL A 125 -13.79 9.04 11.16
CA VAL A 125 -14.78 7.95 11.11
C VAL A 125 -16.02 8.35 10.32
N ASP A 126 -16.50 9.57 10.51
CA ASP A 126 -17.70 10.10 9.82
C ASP A 126 -17.50 10.17 8.30
N LEU A 127 -16.37 10.73 7.83
CA LEU A 127 -16.02 10.75 6.41
C LEU A 127 -15.94 9.33 5.83
N CYS A 128 -15.33 8.41 6.57
CA CYS A 128 -15.21 7.02 6.13
C CYS A 128 -16.58 6.35 5.99
N ASN A 129 -17.48 6.54 6.96
CA ASN A 129 -18.85 6.00 6.90
C ASN A 129 -19.63 6.59 5.72
N LYS A 130 -19.55 7.90 5.50
CA LYS A 130 -20.16 8.55 4.33
C LYS A 130 -19.61 8.02 3.00
N PHE A 131 -18.33 7.70 2.94
CA PHE A 131 -17.76 7.04 1.75
C PHE A 131 -18.30 5.62 1.58
N MET A 132 -18.49 4.86 2.67
CA MET A 132 -19.14 3.55 2.61
C MET A 132 -20.55 3.65 2.04
N GLU A 133 -21.36 4.59 2.52
CA GLU A 133 -22.72 4.87 2.00
C GLU A 133 -22.70 5.28 0.52
N TYR A 134 -21.74 6.12 0.12
CA TYR A 134 -21.52 6.47 -1.27
C TYR A 134 -21.29 5.23 -2.14
N LEU A 135 -20.47 4.26 -1.68
CA LEU A 135 -20.18 3.05 -2.46
C LEU A 135 -21.43 2.20 -2.75
N TYR A 136 -22.42 2.17 -1.86
CA TYR A 136 -23.71 1.48 -2.11
C TYR A 136 -24.54 2.11 -3.25
N ASN A 137 -24.29 3.38 -3.55
CA ASN A 137 -24.98 4.10 -4.61
C ASN A 137 -24.08 4.43 -5.81
N ALA A 138 -22.81 4.04 -5.73
CA ALA A 138 -21.84 4.36 -6.77
C ALA A 138 -22.10 3.60 -8.08
N PRO A 139 -21.87 4.23 -9.24
CA PRO A 139 -22.07 3.60 -10.55
C PRO A 139 -21.00 2.54 -10.82
N GLN A 140 -21.36 1.51 -11.58
CA GLN A 140 -20.46 0.47 -12.03
C GLN A 140 -19.67 0.92 -13.27
N GLY A 141 -18.48 1.48 -13.07
CA GLY A 141 -17.57 1.87 -14.15
C GLY A 141 -18.24 2.80 -15.18
N LEU A 142 -18.25 2.41 -16.46
CA LEU A 142 -18.88 3.16 -17.56
C LEU A 142 -20.40 3.05 -17.57
N HIS A 143 -20.99 2.07 -16.87
CA HIS A 143 -22.43 1.84 -16.81
C HIS A 143 -23.07 2.67 -15.70
N LYS A 144 -23.32 3.95 -15.97
CA LYS A 144 -23.89 4.89 -14.99
C LYS A 144 -25.23 4.46 -14.37
N ASN A 145 -25.99 3.64 -15.06
CA ASN A 145 -27.30 3.15 -14.60
C ASN A 145 -27.22 1.88 -13.74
N LEU A 146 -26.05 1.26 -13.62
CA LEU A 146 -25.86 0.06 -12.80
C LEU A 146 -25.07 0.43 -11.55
N LYS A 147 -25.58 0.00 -10.39
CA LYS A 147 -24.87 0.12 -9.12
C LYS A 147 -23.80 -0.95 -8.98
N LEU A 148 -22.81 -0.69 -8.11
CA LEU A 148 -21.81 -1.69 -7.75
C LEU A 148 -22.48 -2.92 -7.07
N HIS A 149 -22.01 -4.11 -7.42
CA HIS A 149 -22.45 -5.34 -6.75
C HIS A 149 -21.88 -5.39 -5.33
N THR A 150 -22.64 -5.94 -4.35
CA THR A 150 -22.25 -5.99 -2.93
C THR A 150 -20.84 -6.54 -2.69
N ASN A 151 -20.44 -7.61 -3.37
CA ASN A 151 -19.10 -8.18 -3.23
C ASN A 151 -17.99 -7.25 -3.78
N THR A 152 -18.31 -6.42 -4.78
CA THR A 152 -17.41 -5.38 -5.28
C THR A 152 -17.26 -4.27 -4.25
N ILE A 153 -18.39 -3.84 -3.64
CA ILE A 153 -18.40 -2.83 -2.57
C ILE A 153 -17.56 -3.33 -1.38
N ALA A 154 -17.79 -4.56 -0.91
CA ALA A 154 -17.00 -5.18 0.16
C ALA A 154 -15.50 -5.21 -0.16
N GLY A 155 -15.16 -5.56 -1.41
CA GLY A 155 -13.80 -5.54 -1.89
C GLY A 155 -13.18 -4.14 -1.96
N TYR A 156 -13.93 -3.11 -2.38
CA TYR A 156 -13.49 -1.72 -2.43
C TYR A 156 -13.33 -1.16 -1.02
N TRP A 157 -14.29 -1.43 -0.15
CA TRP A 157 -14.24 -1.04 1.25
C TRP A 157 -13.02 -1.62 1.98
N SER A 158 -12.77 -2.91 1.81
CA SER A 158 -11.57 -3.56 2.35
C SER A 158 -10.27 -2.91 1.86
N THR A 159 -10.22 -2.53 0.57
CA THR A 159 -9.08 -1.82 0.00
C THR A 159 -8.93 -0.42 0.61
N PHE A 160 -10.01 0.33 0.76
CA PHE A 160 -9.99 1.65 1.41
C PHE A 160 -9.52 1.57 2.87
N ARG A 161 -10.02 0.58 3.62
CA ARG A 161 -9.54 0.32 5.00
C ARG A 161 -8.04 0.01 5.04
N ALA A 162 -7.50 -0.68 4.03
CA ALA A 162 -6.06 -0.91 3.92
C ALA A 162 -5.27 0.39 3.66
N VAL A 163 -5.85 1.36 2.92
CA VAL A 163 -5.26 2.70 2.76
C VAL A 163 -5.20 3.43 4.10
N MET A 164 -6.29 3.40 4.88
CA MET A 164 -6.34 4.02 6.23
C MET A 164 -5.28 3.41 7.15
N HIS A 165 -5.18 2.09 7.17
CA HIS A 165 -4.16 1.40 7.97
C HIS A 165 -2.73 1.81 7.54
N THR A 166 -2.48 1.92 6.23
CA THR A 166 -1.18 2.34 5.71
C THR A 166 -0.88 3.79 6.07
N ALA A 167 -1.86 4.70 5.94
CA ALA A 167 -1.71 6.10 6.31
C ALA A 167 -1.42 6.28 7.81
N TYR A 168 -2.06 5.47 8.66
CA TYR A 168 -1.77 5.46 10.09
C TYR A 168 -0.36 4.94 10.39
N ARG A 169 0.03 3.82 9.82
CA ARG A 169 1.38 3.26 9.96
C ARG A 169 2.46 4.22 9.47
N ASP A 170 2.19 4.96 8.39
CA ASP A 170 3.09 5.98 7.84
C ASP A 170 3.01 7.31 8.62
N ARG A 171 2.31 7.33 9.78
CA ARG A 171 2.12 8.49 10.66
C ARG A 171 1.61 9.73 9.89
N LYS A 172 0.69 9.53 8.94
CA LYS A 172 0.04 10.59 8.17
C LYS A 172 -1.29 11.03 8.77
N ILE A 173 -2.00 10.11 9.43
CA ILE A 173 -3.22 10.37 10.19
C ILE A 173 -2.99 10.05 11.66
N ARG A 174 -3.68 10.79 12.54
CA ARG A 174 -3.51 10.69 14.00
C ARG A 174 -4.04 9.38 14.56
N GLU A 175 -5.19 8.95 14.08
CA GLU A 175 -5.91 7.79 14.57
C GLU A 175 -6.23 6.85 13.41
N ASN A 176 -6.26 5.55 13.69
CA ASN A 176 -6.69 4.58 12.71
C ASN A 176 -8.22 4.42 12.80
N PRO A 177 -9.01 4.94 11.83
CA PRO A 177 -10.46 4.87 11.89
C PRO A 177 -10.99 3.44 11.82
N ASN A 178 -10.18 2.48 11.34
CA ASN A 178 -10.61 1.10 11.12
C ASN A 178 -11.12 0.36 12.36
N GLY A 179 -10.74 0.80 13.57
CA GLY A 179 -11.24 0.24 14.82
C GLY A 179 -12.72 0.55 15.07
N PHE A 180 -13.25 1.58 14.42
CA PHE A 180 -14.62 2.07 14.56
C PHE A 180 -15.47 1.87 13.30
N LEU A 181 -14.92 1.23 12.27
CA LEU A 181 -15.58 1.00 10.99
C LEU A 181 -16.05 -0.44 10.87
N ASP A 182 -17.30 -0.61 10.49
CA ASP A 182 -17.88 -1.92 10.23
C ASP A 182 -17.26 -2.58 9.00
N ARG A 183 -17.36 -3.90 8.96
CA ARG A 183 -17.05 -4.69 7.77
C ARG A 183 -18.30 -4.82 6.92
N ILE A 184 -18.10 -4.90 5.61
CA ILE A 184 -19.18 -5.24 4.69
C ILE A 184 -19.07 -6.74 4.39
N ASP A 185 -20.11 -7.48 4.74
CA ASP A 185 -20.16 -8.92 4.49
C ASP A 185 -20.32 -9.21 2.99
N THR A 186 -19.71 -10.30 2.56
CA THR A 186 -19.83 -10.79 1.19
C THR A 186 -21.01 -11.72 1.08
N ILE A 187 -21.74 -11.61 -0.03
CA ILE A 187 -22.84 -12.53 -0.35
C ILE A 187 -22.23 -13.72 -1.09
N PRO A 188 -22.52 -14.96 -0.66
CA PRO A 188 -22.15 -16.13 -1.43
C PRO A 188 -22.70 -16.04 -2.85
N THR A 189 -21.85 -16.30 -3.84
CA THR A 189 -22.27 -16.33 -5.25
C THR A 189 -22.16 -17.74 -5.77
N GLU A 190 -23.25 -18.23 -6.33
CA GLU A 190 -23.25 -19.49 -7.05
C GLU A 190 -22.45 -19.32 -8.35
N LYS A 191 -21.45 -20.19 -8.54
CA LYS A 191 -20.65 -20.18 -9.77
C LYS A 191 -21.35 -21.03 -10.80
N GLN A 192 -21.76 -20.43 -11.89
CA GLN A 192 -22.25 -21.16 -13.03
C GLN A 192 -21.07 -21.88 -13.72
N HIS A 193 -21.34 -23.08 -14.17
CA HIS A 193 -20.41 -23.91 -14.91
C HIS A 193 -21.12 -24.50 -16.14
N LEU A 194 -20.36 -24.85 -17.16
CA LEU A 194 -20.88 -25.54 -18.34
C LEU A 194 -21.08 -27.00 -18.00
N SER A 195 -22.25 -27.55 -18.36
CA SER A 195 -22.48 -28.96 -18.36
C SER A 195 -21.67 -29.66 -19.47
N GLN A 196 -21.48 -30.96 -19.38
CA GLN A 196 -20.79 -31.71 -20.41
C GLN A 196 -21.48 -31.57 -21.78
N GLN A 197 -22.83 -31.57 -21.81
CA GLN A 197 -23.58 -31.38 -23.06
C GLN A 197 -23.37 -30.01 -23.69
N GLU A 198 -23.28 -28.94 -22.89
CA GLU A 198 -22.99 -27.61 -23.37
C GLU A 198 -21.54 -27.48 -23.87
N LEU A 199 -20.61 -28.18 -23.21
CA LEU A 199 -19.21 -28.19 -23.66
C LEU A 199 -19.08 -28.90 -25.03
N VAL A 200 -19.79 -30.03 -25.27
CA VAL A 200 -19.82 -30.70 -26.56
C VAL A 200 -20.43 -29.79 -27.64
N LYS A 201 -21.54 -29.14 -27.36
CA LYS A 201 -22.15 -28.16 -28.30
C LYS A 201 -21.20 -27.04 -28.64
N LEU A 202 -20.50 -26.51 -27.64
CA LEU A 202 -19.52 -25.44 -27.82
C LEU A 202 -18.33 -25.92 -28.66
N ALA A 203 -17.84 -27.13 -28.43
CA ALA A 203 -16.79 -27.74 -29.24
C ALA A 203 -17.20 -27.90 -30.72
N ALA A 204 -18.48 -28.19 -31.00
CA ALA A 204 -19.02 -28.27 -32.37
C ALA A 204 -19.26 -26.89 -33.00
N THR A 205 -19.41 -25.81 -32.21
CA THR A 205 -19.71 -24.45 -32.72
C THR A 205 -18.51 -23.85 -33.46
N PRO A 206 -18.69 -23.30 -34.68
CA PRO A 206 -17.63 -22.59 -35.39
C PRO A 206 -17.11 -21.38 -34.59
N CYS A 207 -15.79 -21.14 -34.68
CA CYS A 207 -15.13 -20.00 -34.03
C CYS A 207 -14.13 -19.40 -35.00
N GLU A 208 -14.13 -18.07 -35.15
CA GLU A 208 -13.20 -17.37 -36.05
C GLU A 208 -11.71 -17.60 -35.66
N SER A 209 -11.44 -17.75 -34.38
CA SER A 209 -10.09 -18.03 -33.88
C SER A 209 -10.02 -19.47 -33.37
N SER A 210 -9.35 -20.36 -34.14
CA SER A 210 -9.07 -21.73 -33.72
C SER A 210 -8.26 -21.78 -32.43
N VAL A 211 -7.24 -20.91 -32.30
CA VAL A 211 -6.39 -20.83 -31.10
C VAL A 211 -7.21 -20.49 -29.86
N LEU A 212 -8.14 -19.54 -29.95
CA LEU A 212 -9.00 -19.17 -28.83
C LEU A 212 -9.89 -20.35 -28.42
N LYS A 213 -10.46 -21.06 -29.40
CA LYS A 213 -11.32 -22.24 -29.17
C LYS A 213 -10.53 -23.36 -28.50
N THR A 214 -9.35 -23.70 -29.03
CA THR A 214 -8.46 -24.69 -28.45
C THR A 214 -8.06 -24.34 -27.01
N ALA A 215 -7.63 -23.12 -26.77
CA ALA A 215 -7.24 -22.66 -25.44
C ALA A 215 -8.41 -22.69 -24.44
N PHE A 216 -9.63 -22.39 -24.89
CA PHE A 216 -10.83 -22.47 -24.06
C PHE A 216 -11.18 -23.92 -23.70
N LEU A 217 -11.22 -24.81 -24.67
CA LEU A 217 -11.48 -26.26 -24.45
C LEU A 217 -10.39 -26.90 -23.58
N PHE A 218 -9.13 -26.52 -23.81
CA PHE A 218 -8.01 -26.95 -22.97
C PHE A 218 -8.18 -26.45 -21.52
N SER A 219 -8.65 -25.21 -21.31
CA SER A 219 -8.98 -24.70 -19.98
C SER A 219 -10.10 -25.52 -19.30
N CYS A 220 -11.14 -25.89 -20.04
CA CYS A 220 -12.25 -26.68 -19.51
C CYS A 220 -11.82 -28.09 -19.10
N LEU A 221 -10.95 -28.72 -19.89
CA LEU A 221 -10.48 -30.09 -19.66
C LEU A 221 -9.40 -30.20 -18.59
N THR A 222 -8.57 -29.15 -18.45
CA THR A 222 -7.44 -29.17 -17.50
C THR A 222 -7.69 -28.37 -16.21
N GLY A 223 -8.72 -27.51 -16.16
CA GLY A 223 -8.96 -26.60 -15.04
C GLY A 223 -7.94 -25.49 -14.90
N LEU A 224 -7.02 -25.32 -15.85
CA LEU A 224 -6.00 -24.27 -15.81
C LEU A 224 -6.62 -22.90 -16.08
N ARG A 225 -6.11 -21.88 -15.39
CA ARG A 225 -6.56 -20.49 -15.59
C ARG A 225 -6.00 -19.91 -16.88
N LYS A 226 -6.71 -18.95 -17.47
CA LYS A 226 -6.26 -18.23 -18.67
C LYS A 226 -4.83 -17.70 -18.55
N SER A 227 -4.43 -17.18 -17.38
CA SER A 227 -3.07 -16.67 -17.14
C SER A 227 -2.01 -17.77 -17.25
N ASP A 228 -2.35 -18.97 -16.77
CA ASP A 228 -1.43 -20.10 -16.69
C ASP A 228 -1.28 -20.74 -18.09
N ILE A 229 -2.40 -20.87 -18.82
CA ILE A 229 -2.39 -21.33 -20.22
C ILE A 229 -1.58 -20.39 -21.13
N LYS A 230 -1.68 -19.06 -20.94
CA LYS A 230 -0.89 -18.11 -21.72
C LYS A 230 0.62 -18.21 -21.51
N ALA A 231 1.03 -18.72 -20.37
CA ALA A 231 2.45 -18.88 -20.02
C ALA A 231 2.98 -20.28 -20.36
N LEU A 232 2.08 -21.21 -20.75
CA LEU A 232 2.41 -22.62 -20.99
C LEU A 232 3.31 -22.76 -22.22
N LYS A 233 4.31 -23.61 -22.10
CA LYS A 233 5.22 -24.01 -23.17
C LYS A 233 5.15 -25.50 -23.40
N TRP A 234 5.65 -25.94 -24.54
CA TRP A 234 5.73 -27.37 -24.87
C TRP A 234 6.60 -28.17 -23.89
N GLU A 235 7.66 -27.58 -23.35
CA GLU A 235 8.54 -28.16 -22.33
C GLU A 235 7.83 -28.46 -20.99
N ASP A 236 6.69 -27.81 -20.74
CA ASP A 236 5.90 -28.02 -19.53
C ASP A 236 5.02 -29.26 -19.60
N ILE A 237 4.93 -29.92 -20.79
CA ILE A 237 4.18 -31.14 -21.01
C ILE A 237 5.18 -32.31 -21.06
N GLN A 238 5.14 -33.16 -20.04
CA GLN A 238 6.12 -34.24 -19.85
C GLN A 238 5.47 -35.51 -19.30
N SER A 239 6.05 -36.66 -19.62
CA SER A 239 5.72 -37.91 -18.94
C SER A 239 6.58 -38.10 -17.70
N TYR A 240 6.03 -38.54 -16.60
CA TYR A 240 6.75 -38.91 -15.41
C TYR A 240 6.75 -40.40 -15.17
N GLY A 241 7.93 -40.98 -15.08
CA GLY A 241 8.11 -42.42 -14.88
C GLY A 241 7.71 -43.28 -16.09
N ASN A 242 7.50 -44.57 -15.84
CA ASN A 242 7.17 -45.57 -16.87
C ASN A 242 5.66 -45.76 -17.11
N SER A 243 4.80 -44.87 -16.54
CA SER A 243 3.35 -45.03 -16.60
C SER A 243 2.73 -44.59 -17.92
N GLY A 244 3.48 -43.93 -18.81
CA GLY A 244 2.97 -43.37 -20.07
C GLY A 244 2.00 -42.18 -19.90
N VAL A 245 1.67 -41.79 -18.67
CA VAL A 245 0.75 -40.69 -18.41
C VAL A 245 1.50 -39.36 -18.64
N MET A 246 0.87 -38.50 -19.42
CA MET A 246 1.37 -37.15 -19.66
C MET A 246 0.84 -36.16 -18.62
N TYR A 247 1.67 -35.22 -18.22
CA TYR A 247 1.35 -34.21 -17.23
C TYR A 247 1.70 -32.81 -17.77
N VAL A 248 0.88 -31.82 -17.43
CA VAL A 248 1.20 -30.43 -17.55
C VAL A 248 1.72 -29.93 -16.20
N THR A 249 2.96 -29.46 -16.17
CA THR A 249 3.60 -28.89 -14.97
C THR A 249 3.57 -27.37 -15.07
N VAL A 250 2.82 -26.71 -14.21
CA VAL A 250 2.64 -25.25 -14.26
C VAL A 250 2.90 -24.63 -12.90
N ARG A 251 3.70 -23.57 -12.89
CA ARG A 251 3.77 -22.64 -11.75
C ARG A 251 2.62 -21.64 -11.87
N MET A 252 1.59 -21.81 -11.07
CA MET A 252 0.39 -20.99 -11.11
C MET A 252 0.71 -19.50 -10.86
N GLN A 253 0.25 -18.64 -11.75
CA GLN A 253 0.55 -17.19 -11.68
C GLN A 253 -0.04 -16.53 -10.41
N LYS A 254 -1.20 -17.00 -9.96
CA LYS A 254 -1.92 -16.42 -8.82
C LYS A 254 -1.38 -16.87 -7.46
N THR A 255 -1.16 -18.17 -7.27
CA THR A 255 -0.79 -18.77 -5.98
C THR A 255 0.71 -19.06 -5.86
N LYS A 256 1.42 -19.07 -6.98
CA LYS A 256 2.85 -19.45 -7.12
C LYS A 256 3.14 -20.92 -6.83
N ASP A 257 2.11 -21.72 -6.58
CA ASP A 257 2.25 -23.18 -6.40
C ASP A 257 2.62 -23.85 -7.73
N ILE A 258 3.36 -24.95 -7.65
CA ILE A 258 3.62 -25.80 -8.79
C ILE A 258 2.58 -26.93 -8.74
N ILE A 259 1.86 -27.11 -9.83
CA ILE A 259 0.90 -28.19 -10.00
C ILE A 259 1.37 -29.11 -11.11
N HIS A 260 1.15 -30.41 -10.92
CA HIS A 260 1.33 -31.47 -11.93
C HIS A 260 -0.06 -32.03 -12.25
N ASN A 261 -0.62 -31.59 -13.37
CA ASN A 261 -1.96 -31.96 -13.77
C ASN A 261 -1.90 -33.03 -14.85
N PRO A 262 -2.42 -34.26 -14.61
CA PRO A 262 -2.47 -35.28 -15.64
C PRO A 262 -3.38 -34.82 -16.77
N ILE A 263 -3.02 -35.13 -18.00
CA ILE A 263 -3.78 -34.82 -19.22
C ILE A 263 -4.04 -36.07 -20.00
N SER A 264 -5.26 -36.17 -20.57
CA SER A 264 -5.68 -37.30 -21.38
C SER A 264 -5.16 -37.19 -22.82
N GLU A 265 -5.29 -38.29 -23.58
CA GLU A 265 -4.95 -38.34 -24.99
C GLU A 265 -5.78 -37.35 -25.82
N GLU A 266 -7.06 -37.18 -25.50
CA GLU A 266 -7.93 -36.19 -26.18
C GLU A 266 -7.45 -34.77 -25.99
N VAL A 267 -6.83 -34.44 -24.84
CA VAL A 267 -6.25 -33.13 -24.61
C VAL A 267 -4.98 -32.92 -25.42
N LEU A 268 -4.17 -33.99 -25.60
CA LEU A 268 -2.98 -33.96 -26.44
C LEU A 268 -3.36 -33.78 -27.92
N GLU A 269 -4.36 -34.49 -28.40
CA GLU A 269 -4.93 -34.33 -29.74
C GLU A 269 -5.48 -32.93 -29.97
N LEU A 270 -6.23 -32.39 -29.00
CA LEU A 270 -6.81 -31.03 -29.07
C LEU A 270 -5.75 -29.92 -29.34
N ILE A 271 -4.55 -30.12 -28.81
CA ILE A 271 -3.47 -29.14 -28.92
C ILE A 271 -2.45 -29.50 -30.01
N ASP A 272 -2.68 -30.53 -30.82
CA ASP A 272 -1.71 -31.06 -31.80
C ASP A 272 -0.34 -31.28 -31.15
N TYR A 273 -0.32 -31.98 -30.01
CA TYR A 273 0.92 -32.19 -29.27
C TYR A 273 1.95 -32.92 -30.12
N ASN A 274 3.12 -32.31 -30.25
CA ASN A 274 4.25 -32.91 -30.93
C ASN A 274 5.50 -32.78 -30.05
N PRO A 275 6.07 -33.93 -29.57
CA PRO A 275 7.24 -33.93 -28.73
C PRO A 275 8.51 -33.29 -29.40
N ASP A 276 8.54 -33.26 -30.72
CA ASP A 276 9.65 -32.72 -31.51
C ASP A 276 9.59 -31.18 -31.71
N LYS A 277 8.48 -30.56 -31.32
CA LYS A 277 8.28 -29.09 -31.37
C LYS A 277 8.82 -28.35 -30.11
N ARG A 278 9.87 -28.84 -29.47
CA ARG A 278 10.46 -28.22 -28.27
C ARG A 278 11.26 -26.96 -28.61
#